data_e48ec07f8a8cadc70760f84c14be8ec8
#
_entry.id   e48ec07f8a8cadc70760f84c14be8ec8
#
_cell.length_a   1.000
_cell.length_b   1.000
_cell.length_c   1.000
_cell.angle_alpha   90.00
_cell.angle_beta   90.00
_cell.angle_gamma   90.00
#
_symmetry.space_group_name_H-M   'P 1'
#
loop_
_entity.id
_entity.type
_entity.pdbx_description
1 polymer ?
#
loop_
_entity_poly.entity_id
_entity_poly.type
_entity_poly.pdbx_seq_one_letter_code
_entity_poly.pdbx_strand_id
1 'polypeptide(L)'
;MSILLYSSFSTDKAVRITDSFMKKSFTFITTIILITISLSAYSQDNDSTVIRKFFNESLSKGKSYGWLRELTTKIGPRLSGSEGAIKAVAWGKNLLESGGYDKVFLQDVMVPHWVRGKKEEGYILNGKQKTIVPLVALGGSIATPEKGITAEVIEVKTFQELRDLGKEKCQGKIIFFNRPMDPTKINTFEAYGQAGDQRRSGANEASKVGAIGVIVRSLSNTENDFPHTGAMVYATGVALIPAAAISTNAATLLSKTLKENPGVKFYFRQSCESLPDAPSHNVVAEIKGSEKPEEIIVVGGHLDSWDLAQGAHDDGTGIVQSMEVLRLFKTLNIKPKHTLRVVLFMNEENGNKGGIKYADLAKANNEKHIFAMESDNGGFTPRGFGVQGGSAEILSKIKSFRTLLSPYGLSEIEKGSGGSDIGPLAPQGTVLLGFKPDPQRYFEYHHASNDLFETVNQRELEMGAASMASMIYLIDKNF
;
A
#
# COMPACT_ATOMS: atom_id res chain seq x y z
N MET A 1 15.28 5.03 104.45
CA MET A 1 16.62 5.36 104.01
C MET A 1 17.02 4.37 102.92
N SER A 2 16.82 4.72 101.67
CA SER A 2 17.42 4.05 100.50
C SER A 2 17.19 4.93 99.27
N ILE A 3 18.28 5.39 98.70
CA ILE A 3 18.39 6.30 97.56
C ILE A 3 18.29 5.48 96.30
N LEU A 4 17.33 5.81 95.43
CA LEU A 4 17.18 5.24 94.05
C LEU A 4 17.91 6.25 93.14
N LEU A 5 18.95 5.72 92.47
CA LEU A 5 19.63 6.43 91.36
C LEU A 5 18.95 6.06 90.04
N TYR A 6 18.35 7.01 89.35
CA TYR A 6 17.88 6.90 87.99
C TYR A 6 19.02 7.30 87.03
N SER A 7 19.41 6.37 86.20
CA SER A 7 20.30 6.68 85.06
C SER A 7 19.46 7.01 83.83
N SER A 8 19.53 8.25 83.38
CA SER A 8 18.94 8.73 82.14
C SER A 8 19.80 8.26 80.95
N PHE A 9 19.35 7.22 80.20
CA PHE A 9 19.92 6.94 78.91
C PHE A 9 19.39 7.93 77.88
N SER A 10 20.33 8.67 77.27
CA SER A 10 20.06 9.68 76.25
C SER A 10 19.47 9.06 74.98
N THR A 11 18.23 9.39 74.66
CA THR A 11 17.52 9.03 73.40
C THR A 11 18.04 9.78 72.18
N ASP A 12 18.91 10.78 72.33
CA ASP A 12 19.42 11.64 71.23
C ASP A 12 20.41 10.98 70.28
N LYS A 13 21.13 9.94 70.69
CA LYS A 13 22.06 9.25 69.77
C LYS A 13 21.39 8.33 68.78
N ALA A 14 20.28 7.68 69.14
CA ALA A 14 19.53 6.77 68.27
C ALA A 14 18.78 7.51 67.15
N VAL A 15 18.21 8.70 67.46
CA VAL A 15 17.50 9.54 66.47
C VAL A 15 18.45 10.12 65.43
N ARG A 16 19.67 10.52 65.80
CA ARG A 16 20.66 11.06 64.86
C ARG A 16 21.24 9.99 63.91
N ILE A 17 21.35 8.75 64.31
CA ILE A 17 21.85 7.64 63.46
C ILE A 17 20.79 7.25 62.43
N THR A 18 19.52 7.19 62.80
CA THR A 18 18.42 6.86 61.86
C THR A 18 18.19 7.96 60.83
N ASP A 19 18.27 9.24 61.21
CA ASP A 19 18.18 10.38 60.29
C ASP A 19 19.32 10.44 59.31
N SER A 20 20.55 10.11 59.70
CA SER A 20 21.70 10.04 58.79
C SER A 20 21.60 8.89 57.80
N PHE A 21 21.05 7.73 58.22
CA PHE A 21 20.85 6.57 57.34
C PHE A 21 19.73 6.81 56.33
N MET A 22 18.60 7.38 56.76
CA MET A 22 17.48 7.73 55.88
C MET A 22 17.87 8.79 54.87
N LYS A 23 18.62 9.84 55.24
CA LYS A 23 19.13 10.88 54.32
C LYS A 23 20.08 10.28 53.29
N LYS A 24 20.99 9.39 53.68
CA LYS A 24 21.92 8.73 52.74
C LYS A 24 21.18 7.78 51.79
N SER A 25 20.20 7.00 52.27
CA SER A 25 19.38 6.14 51.43
C SER A 25 18.52 6.92 50.45
N PHE A 26 17.92 8.05 50.91
CA PHE A 26 17.12 8.91 50.03
C PHE A 26 17.97 9.57 48.93
N THR A 27 19.17 10.07 49.28
CA THR A 27 20.11 10.64 48.31
C THR A 27 20.59 9.59 47.31
N PHE A 28 20.86 8.34 47.73
CA PHE A 28 21.27 7.24 46.85
C PHE A 28 20.17 6.84 45.86
N ILE A 29 18.91 6.71 46.33
CA ILE A 29 17.74 6.43 45.48
C ILE A 29 17.50 7.55 44.47
N THR A 30 17.57 8.83 44.93
CA THR A 30 17.39 9.99 44.04
C THR A 30 18.49 10.05 42.99
N THR A 31 19.73 9.72 43.33
CA THR A 31 20.84 9.67 42.38
C THR A 31 20.68 8.56 41.36
N ILE A 32 20.21 7.35 41.75
CA ILE A 32 19.92 6.27 40.81
C ILE A 32 18.79 6.66 39.86
N ILE A 33 17.70 7.27 40.31
CA ILE A 33 16.59 7.72 39.50
C ILE A 33 17.06 8.80 38.49
N LEU A 34 17.91 9.77 38.93
CA LEU A 34 18.46 10.78 38.04
C LEU A 34 19.39 10.18 36.97
N ILE A 35 20.19 9.19 37.32
CA ILE A 35 21.07 8.49 36.36
C ILE A 35 20.25 7.70 35.35
N THR A 36 19.19 7.00 35.78
CA THR A 36 18.31 6.26 34.84
C THR A 36 17.55 7.18 33.90
N ILE A 37 17.06 8.33 34.40
CA ILE A 37 16.40 9.33 33.56
C ILE A 37 17.41 9.94 32.55
N SER A 38 18.63 10.23 32.99
CA SER A 38 19.67 10.77 32.12
C SER A 38 20.11 9.79 31.02
N LEU A 39 20.22 8.51 31.32
CA LEU A 39 20.53 7.46 30.33
C LEU A 39 19.40 7.28 29.30
N SER A 40 18.15 7.35 29.74
CA SER A 40 17.00 7.28 28.83
C SER A 40 16.93 8.52 27.91
N ALA A 41 17.19 9.71 28.45
CA ALA A 41 17.23 10.96 27.68
C ALA A 41 18.38 10.94 26.65
N TYR A 42 19.54 10.43 27.01
CA TYR A 42 20.69 10.34 26.12
C TYR A 42 20.45 9.36 24.95
N SER A 43 19.76 8.22 25.19
CA SER A 43 19.37 7.28 24.14
C SER A 43 18.31 7.89 23.20
N GLN A 44 17.36 8.63 23.75
CA GLN A 44 16.31 9.30 22.96
C GLN A 44 16.90 10.43 22.11
N ASP A 45 17.81 11.21 22.63
CA ASP A 45 18.53 12.27 21.89
C ASP A 45 19.33 11.68 20.71
N ASN A 46 19.95 10.50 20.88
CA ASN A 46 20.67 9.84 19.82
C ASN A 46 19.73 9.38 18.69
N ASP A 47 18.60 8.79 19.01
CA ASP A 47 17.60 8.35 18.01
C ASP A 47 17.00 9.54 17.25
N SER A 48 16.66 10.62 17.95
CA SER A 48 16.19 11.86 17.32
C SER A 48 17.24 12.44 16.37
N THR A 49 18.52 12.36 16.71
CA THR A 49 19.62 12.79 15.84
C THR A 49 19.74 11.94 14.58
N VAL A 50 19.62 10.62 14.70
CA VAL A 50 19.65 9.72 13.53
C VAL A 50 18.43 9.93 12.62
N ILE A 51 17.24 10.04 13.20
CA ILE A 51 16.03 10.36 12.44
C ILE A 51 16.20 11.68 11.69
N ARG A 52 16.70 12.72 12.36
CA ARG A 52 17.00 14.01 11.73
C ARG A 52 17.97 13.87 10.54
N LYS A 53 18.97 13.00 10.63
CA LYS A 53 19.90 12.76 9.51
C LYS A 53 19.19 12.13 8.31
N PHE A 54 18.26 11.17 8.51
CA PHE A 54 17.45 10.60 7.43
C PHE A 54 16.66 11.69 6.70
N PHE A 55 15.92 12.53 7.44
CA PHE A 55 15.16 13.61 6.84
C PHE A 55 16.03 14.65 6.15
N ASN A 56 17.15 15.04 6.74
CA ASN A 56 18.06 16.01 6.13
C ASN A 56 18.66 15.46 4.83
N GLU A 57 19.13 14.20 4.80
CA GLU A 57 19.74 13.60 3.63
C GLU A 57 18.68 13.39 2.52
N SER A 58 17.51 12.84 2.84
CA SER A 58 16.45 12.60 1.87
C SER A 58 15.94 13.92 1.25
N LEU A 59 15.63 14.92 2.09
CA LEU A 59 15.08 16.20 1.61
C LEU A 59 16.09 17.06 0.84
N SER A 60 17.39 16.90 1.06
CA SER A 60 18.41 17.72 0.41
C SER A 60 19.12 17.04 -0.74
N LYS A 61 19.19 15.70 -0.73
CA LYS A 61 19.96 14.87 -1.69
C LYS A 61 19.25 13.58 -2.08
N GLY A 62 17.96 13.46 -1.77
CA GLY A 62 17.15 12.29 -2.10
C GLY A 62 17.17 11.97 -3.58
N LYS A 63 17.02 10.71 -3.89
CA LYS A 63 17.04 10.19 -5.26
C LYS A 63 15.69 9.70 -5.74
N SER A 64 14.72 9.52 -4.82
CA SER A 64 13.40 8.97 -5.13
C SER A 64 12.73 9.68 -6.30
N TYR A 65 12.73 11.01 -6.32
CA TYR A 65 12.06 11.77 -7.37
C TYR A 65 12.73 11.62 -8.75
N GLY A 66 14.07 11.52 -8.77
CA GLY A 66 14.82 11.27 -10.01
C GLY A 66 14.55 9.86 -10.54
N TRP A 67 14.54 8.87 -9.67
CA TRP A 67 14.24 7.47 -10.00
C TRP A 67 12.78 7.28 -10.44
N LEU A 68 11.84 7.96 -9.76
CA LEU A 68 10.44 7.96 -10.17
C LEU A 68 10.28 8.50 -11.59
N ARG A 69 10.93 9.63 -11.91
CA ARG A 69 10.91 10.19 -13.27
C ARG A 69 11.39 9.17 -14.29
N GLU A 70 12.48 8.44 -14.01
CA GLU A 70 12.97 7.42 -14.93
C GLU A 70 11.99 6.28 -15.14
N LEU A 71 11.46 5.72 -14.05
CA LEU A 71 10.50 4.62 -14.08
C LEU A 71 9.23 5.01 -14.85
N THR A 72 8.69 6.20 -14.59
CA THR A 72 7.40 6.64 -15.11
C THR A 72 7.49 7.21 -16.53
N THR A 73 8.51 8.05 -16.84
CA THR A 73 8.56 8.76 -18.13
C THR A 73 9.40 8.05 -19.18
N LYS A 74 10.38 7.20 -18.80
CA LYS A 74 11.20 6.45 -19.75
C LYS A 74 10.70 5.02 -19.98
N ILE A 75 10.10 4.39 -18.96
CA ILE A 75 9.50 3.05 -19.05
C ILE A 75 7.99 3.17 -19.21
N GLY A 76 7.32 3.89 -18.31
CA GLY A 76 5.87 4.14 -18.36
C GLY A 76 5.03 2.97 -17.84
N PRO A 77 3.89 2.69 -18.51
CA PRO A 77 3.00 1.59 -18.16
C PRO A 77 3.74 0.24 -18.12
N ARG A 78 3.51 -0.54 -17.06
CA ARG A 78 4.32 -1.73 -16.80
C ARG A 78 3.53 -2.91 -16.21
N LEU A 79 2.30 -3.11 -16.73
CA LEU A 79 1.47 -4.24 -16.30
C LEU A 79 2.23 -5.56 -16.48
N SER A 80 2.10 -6.46 -15.53
CA SER A 80 2.80 -7.75 -15.54
C SER A 80 2.60 -8.51 -16.86
N GLY A 81 3.67 -9.17 -17.35
CA GLY A 81 3.71 -9.82 -18.67
C GLY A 81 4.04 -8.88 -19.84
N SER A 82 4.01 -7.57 -19.68
CA SER A 82 4.30 -6.59 -20.75
C SER A 82 5.79 -6.32 -20.93
N GLU A 83 6.15 -5.70 -22.06
CA GLU A 83 7.50 -5.17 -22.27
C GLU A 83 7.87 -4.08 -21.24
N GLY A 84 6.90 -3.29 -20.78
CA GLY A 84 7.11 -2.30 -19.73
C GLY A 84 7.56 -2.95 -18.43
N ALA A 85 6.93 -4.05 -18.03
CA ALA A 85 7.33 -4.82 -16.84
C ALA A 85 8.74 -5.40 -16.98
N ILE A 86 9.11 -5.94 -18.16
CA ILE A 86 10.46 -6.46 -18.42
C ILE A 86 11.51 -5.33 -18.28
N LYS A 87 11.23 -4.15 -18.84
CA LYS A 87 12.11 -2.98 -18.73
C LYS A 87 12.23 -2.47 -17.30
N ALA A 88 11.13 -2.50 -16.52
CA ALA A 88 11.12 -2.10 -15.12
C ALA A 88 11.96 -3.04 -14.24
N VAL A 89 11.87 -4.35 -14.45
CA VAL A 89 12.75 -5.35 -13.78
C VAL A 89 14.23 -5.07 -14.08
N ALA A 90 14.58 -4.85 -15.35
CA ALA A 90 15.96 -4.55 -15.75
C ALA A 90 16.44 -3.22 -15.14
N TRP A 91 15.59 -2.19 -15.13
CA TRP A 91 15.88 -0.89 -14.52
C TRP A 91 16.13 -1.02 -13.02
N GLY A 92 15.22 -1.68 -12.28
CA GLY A 92 15.33 -1.86 -10.84
C GLY A 92 16.58 -2.63 -10.46
N LYS A 93 16.88 -3.74 -11.17
CA LYS A 93 18.09 -4.52 -10.99
C LYS A 93 19.35 -3.68 -11.18
N ASN A 94 19.47 -3.00 -12.33
CA ASN A 94 20.67 -2.20 -12.66
C ASN A 94 20.87 -1.06 -11.65
N LEU A 95 19.80 -0.41 -11.22
CA LEU A 95 19.86 0.68 -10.25
C LEU A 95 20.32 0.19 -8.89
N LEU A 96 19.78 -0.92 -8.41
CA LEU A 96 20.19 -1.54 -7.14
C LEU A 96 21.63 -2.06 -7.21
N GLU A 97 22.06 -2.68 -8.31
CA GLU A 97 23.46 -3.10 -8.49
C GLU A 97 24.42 -1.89 -8.45
N SER A 98 24.05 -0.77 -9.06
CA SER A 98 24.84 0.46 -9.01
C SER A 98 24.96 1.04 -7.60
N GLY A 99 23.99 0.75 -6.72
CA GLY A 99 24.00 1.11 -5.31
C GLY A 99 25.09 0.39 -4.50
N GLY A 100 25.66 -0.71 -5.02
CA GLY A 100 26.75 -1.47 -4.39
C GLY A 100 26.34 -2.10 -3.05
N TYR A 101 25.12 -2.65 -2.96
CA TYR A 101 24.61 -3.39 -1.82
C TYR A 101 25.28 -4.77 -1.72
N ASP A 102 25.16 -5.44 -0.56
CA ASP A 102 25.86 -6.71 -0.30
C ASP A 102 25.38 -7.84 -1.22
N LYS A 103 24.10 -7.79 -1.63
CA LYS A 103 23.53 -8.75 -2.56
C LYS A 103 22.43 -8.07 -3.40
N VAL A 104 22.40 -8.36 -4.71
CA VAL A 104 21.29 -8.01 -5.62
C VAL A 104 20.99 -9.23 -6.48
N PHE A 105 19.73 -9.63 -6.58
CA PHE A 105 19.33 -10.79 -7.35
C PHE A 105 17.88 -10.67 -7.86
N LEU A 106 17.59 -11.48 -8.88
CA LEU A 106 16.24 -11.66 -9.40
C LEU A 106 15.63 -12.94 -8.78
N GLN A 107 14.35 -12.88 -8.48
CA GLN A 107 13.57 -14.02 -8.01
C GLN A 107 12.48 -14.33 -9.02
N ASP A 108 12.56 -15.49 -9.68
CA ASP A 108 11.67 -15.90 -10.77
C ASP A 108 10.22 -16.04 -10.30
N VAL A 109 9.30 -15.52 -11.11
CA VAL A 109 7.85 -15.66 -10.91
C VAL A 109 7.13 -15.74 -12.25
N MET A 110 6.13 -16.63 -12.36
CA MET A 110 5.20 -16.66 -13.48
C MET A 110 4.01 -15.77 -13.20
N VAL A 111 3.65 -14.90 -14.14
CA VAL A 111 2.62 -13.87 -13.96
C VAL A 111 1.57 -13.94 -15.07
N PRO A 112 0.30 -13.59 -14.78
CA PRO A 112 -0.72 -13.42 -15.79
C PRO A 112 -0.30 -12.41 -16.85
N HIS A 113 -0.63 -12.70 -18.10
CA HIS A 113 -0.38 -11.80 -19.22
C HIS A 113 -1.72 -11.42 -19.88
N TRP A 114 -2.31 -10.34 -19.40
CA TRP A 114 -3.51 -9.74 -19.97
C TRP A 114 -3.13 -8.48 -20.76
N VAL A 115 -3.73 -8.32 -21.93
CA VAL A 115 -3.52 -7.16 -22.81
C VAL A 115 -4.86 -6.46 -23.07
N ARG A 116 -4.87 -5.12 -22.97
CA ARG A 116 -6.06 -4.30 -23.20
C ARG A 116 -6.47 -4.27 -24.67
N GLY A 117 -5.52 -4.30 -25.58
CA GLY A 117 -5.76 -4.20 -27.01
C GLY A 117 -6.02 -2.78 -27.49
N LYS A 118 -6.98 -2.62 -28.43
CA LYS A 118 -7.32 -1.31 -29.01
C LYS A 118 -8.11 -0.46 -28.00
N LYS A 119 -8.01 0.87 -28.15
CA LYS A 119 -8.78 1.83 -27.36
C LYS A 119 -10.27 1.47 -27.36
N GLU A 120 -10.85 1.49 -26.19
CA GLU A 120 -12.26 1.18 -25.97
C GLU A 120 -13.17 2.29 -26.46
N GLU A 121 -14.41 1.94 -26.76
CA GLU A 121 -15.46 2.88 -27.17
C GLU A 121 -16.70 2.67 -26.31
N GLY A 122 -17.30 3.76 -25.82
CA GLY A 122 -18.54 3.73 -25.03
C GLY A 122 -19.53 4.82 -25.45
N TYR A 123 -20.82 4.48 -25.55
CA TYR A 123 -21.87 5.44 -25.90
C TYR A 123 -23.14 5.19 -25.10
N ILE A 124 -23.73 6.28 -24.54
CA ILE A 124 -25.12 6.29 -24.09
C ILE A 124 -26.01 6.56 -25.31
N LEU A 125 -27.01 5.70 -25.54
CA LEU A 125 -27.94 5.79 -26.66
C LEU A 125 -29.35 6.04 -26.13
N ASN A 126 -29.84 7.29 -26.26
CA ASN A 126 -31.16 7.72 -25.84
C ASN A 126 -31.98 8.12 -27.08
N GLY A 127 -32.80 7.22 -27.60
CA GLY A 127 -33.47 7.41 -28.87
C GLY A 127 -32.49 7.62 -30.03
N LYS A 128 -32.56 8.81 -30.68
CA LYS A 128 -31.60 9.20 -31.72
C LYS A 128 -30.35 9.88 -31.21
N GLN A 129 -30.29 10.23 -29.91
CA GLN A 129 -29.12 10.86 -29.31
C GLN A 129 -28.08 9.83 -28.98
N LYS A 130 -26.83 10.12 -29.37
CA LYS A 130 -25.63 9.34 -29.07
C LYS A 130 -24.67 10.24 -28.31
N THR A 131 -24.35 9.87 -27.05
CA THR A 131 -23.40 10.58 -26.21
C THR A 131 -22.18 9.69 -25.96
N ILE A 132 -21.00 10.15 -26.39
CA ILE A 132 -19.72 9.46 -26.13
C ILE A 132 -19.40 9.61 -24.65
N VAL A 133 -18.93 8.52 -24.03
CA VAL A 133 -18.49 8.53 -22.64
C VAL A 133 -17.13 7.86 -22.51
N PRO A 134 -16.27 8.39 -21.61
CA PRO A 134 -15.01 7.74 -21.28
C PRO A 134 -15.27 6.37 -20.67
N LEU A 135 -14.57 5.35 -21.21
CA LEU A 135 -14.71 3.96 -20.80
C LEU A 135 -13.36 3.24 -20.90
N VAL A 136 -13.10 2.32 -19.97
CA VAL A 136 -11.95 1.42 -19.98
C VAL A 136 -12.37 0.01 -19.60
N ALA A 137 -11.80 -1.02 -20.24
CA ALA A 137 -11.99 -2.39 -19.84
C ALA A 137 -11.45 -2.63 -18.42
N LEU A 138 -12.13 -3.46 -17.64
CA LEU A 138 -11.60 -3.96 -16.38
C LEU A 138 -10.51 -5.00 -16.64
N GLY A 139 -9.48 -4.99 -15.81
CA GLY A 139 -8.36 -5.92 -15.93
C GLY A 139 -8.81 -7.38 -15.75
N GLY A 140 -8.43 -8.23 -16.68
CA GLY A 140 -8.88 -9.63 -16.76
C GLY A 140 -10.21 -9.83 -17.51
N SER A 141 -10.87 -8.75 -17.97
CA SER A 141 -12.08 -8.87 -18.79
C SER A 141 -11.79 -9.48 -20.17
N ILE A 142 -12.79 -10.14 -20.75
CA ILE A 142 -12.77 -10.59 -22.15
C ILE A 142 -13.15 -9.49 -23.13
N ALA A 143 -12.82 -9.68 -24.41
CA ALA A 143 -13.28 -8.80 -25.49
C ALA A 143 -14.81 -8.87 -25.69
N THR A 144 -15.37 -7.80 -26.26
CA THR A 144 -16.70 -7.85 -26.89
C THR A 144 -16.58 -8.52 -28.26
N PRO A 145 -17.70 -8.96 -28.89
CA PRO A 145 -17.70 -9.18 -30.33
C PRO A 145 -17.13 -7.99 -31.10
N GLU A 146 -16.54 -8.19 -32.28
CA GLU A 146 -15.85 -7.15 -33.06
C GLU A 146 -16.69 -5.88 -33.28
N LYS A 147 -18.00 -6.03 -33.46
CA LYS A 147 -18.94 -4.90 -33.62
C LYS A 147 -19.37 -4.25 -32.30
N GLY A 148 -18.81 -4.69 -31.17
CA GLY A 148 -19.25 -4.27 -29.84
C GLY A 148 -20.58 -4.92 -29.43
N ILE A 149 -21.09 -4.52 -28.26
CA ILE A 149 -22.41 -4.91 -27.78
C ILE A 149 -23.30 -3.67 -27.56
N THR A 150 -24.58 -3.83 -27.82
CA THR A 150 -25.61 -2.81 -27.58
C THR A 150 -26.79 -3.44 -26.90
N ALA A 151 -27.17 -3.00 -25.73
CA ALA A 151 -28.35 -3.47 -25.03
C ALA A 151 -28.94 -2.38 -24.13
N GLU A 152 -30.20 -2.61 -23.71
CA GLU A 152 -30.78 -1.81 -22.63
C GLU A 152 -29.99 -1.99 -21.34
N VAL A 153 -29.97 -0.93 -20.51
CA VAL A 153 -29.21 -0.90 -19.28
C VAL A 153 -30.13 -1.05 -18.07
N ILE A 154 -29.71 -1.87 -17.12
CA ILE A 154 -30.33 -1.96 -15.80
C ILE A 154 -29.32 -1.47 -14.76
N GLU A 155 -29.69 -0.39 -14.07
CA GLU A 155 -28.89 0.16 -12.97
C GLU A 155 -29.19 -0.57 -11.67
N VAL A 156 -28.13 -0.99 -10.94
CA VAL A 156 -28.21 -1.55 -9.60
C VAL A 156 -27.05 -1.00 -8.75
N LYS A 157 -27.23 -0.99 -7.44
CA LYS A 157 -26.19 -0.59 -6.48
C LYS A 157 -25.60 -1.78 -5.72
N THR A 158 -26.36 -2.86 -5.61
CA THR A 158 -25.95 -4.03 -4.83
C THR A 158 -26.18 -5.32 -5.60
N PHE A 159 -25.48 -6.37 -5.22
CA PHE A 159 -25.74 -7.71 -5.75
C PHE A 159 -27.11 -8.25 -5.32
N GLN A 160 -27.64 -7.78 -4.18
CA GLN A 160 -28.96 -8.17 -3.73
C GLN A 160 -30.04 -7.60 -4.65
N GLU A 161 -29.98 -6.31 -4.99
CA GLU A 161 -30.89 -5.71 -5.99
C GLU A 161 -30.86 -6.47 -7.32
N LEU A 162 -29.67 -6.87 -7.79
CA LEU A 162 -29.53 -7.66 -9.02
C LEU A 162 -30.22 -9.04 -8.90
N ARG A 163 -30.02 -9.73 -7.78
CA ARG A 163 -30.68 -11.04 -7.54
C ARG A 163 -32.19 -10.93 -7.46
N ASP A 164 -32.70 -9.86 -6.86
CA ASP A 164 -34.15 -9.62 -6.72
C ASP A 164 -34.83 -9.33 -8.09
N LEU A 165 -34.08 -8.68 -9.02
CA LEU A 165 -34.53 -8.50 -10.41
C LEU A 165 -34.58 -9.83 -11.19
N GLY A 166 -33.65 -10.73 -10.91
CA GLY A 166 -33.57 -12.05 -11.49
C GLY A 166 -33.34 -12.09 -13.00
N LYS A 167 -33.34 -13.31 -13.53
CA LYS A 167 -33.07 -13.56 -14.95
C LYS A 167 -34.15 -12.95 -15.86
N GLU A 168 -35.40 -12.94 -15.44
CA GLU A 168 -36.51 -12.43 -16.22
C GLU A 168 -36.29 -10.98 -16.69
N LYS A 169 -35.77 -10.09 -15.79
CA LYS A 169 -35.52 -8.68 -16.10
C LYS A 169 -34.14 -8.44 -16.70
N CYS A 170 -33.14 -9.25 -16.35
CA CYS A 170 -31.74 -9.01 -16.66
C CYS A 170 -31.20 -9.70 -17.90
N GLN A 171 -31.88 -10.75 -18.39
CA GLN A 171 -31.42 -11.52 -19.56
C GLN A 171 -31.25 -10.65 -20.79
N GLY A 172 -30.07 -10.72 -21.43
CA GLY A 172 -29.74 -9.96 -22.64
C GLY A 172 -29.51 -8.46 -22.40
N LYS A 173 -29.46 -7.99 -21.16
CA LYS A 173 -29.22 -6.60 -20.80
C LYS A 173 -27.75 -6.36 -20.43
N ILE A 174 -27.36 -5.09 -20.32
CA ILE A 174 -26.13 -4.63 -19.70
C ILE A 174 -26.46 -4.21 -18.26
N ILE A 175 -25.74 -4.77 -17.29
CA ILE A 175 -25.89 -4.37 -15.90
C ILE A 175 -24.93 -3.22 -15.60
N PHE A 176 -25.47 -2.14 -15.05
CA PHE A 176 -24.73 -0.97 -14.59
C PHE A 176 -24.67 -0.96 -13.07
N PHE A 177 -23.52 -1.34 -12.52
CA PHE A 177 -23.25 -1.21 -11.08
C PHE A 177 -22.86 0.23 -10.75
N ASN A 178 -23.75 0.95 -10.04
CA ASN A 178 -23.59 2.38 -9.76
C ASN A 178 -23.56 2.70 -8.26
N ARG A 179 -22.81 1.94 -7.46
CA ARG A 179 -22.55 2.28 -6.07
C ARG A 179 -21.31 3.18 -6.00
N PRO A 180 -21.44 4.45 -5.57
CA PRO A 180 -20.30 5.33 -5.36
C PRO A 180 -19.49 4.89 -4.15
N MET A 181 -18.24 5.34 -4.06
CA MET A 181 -17.51 5.36 -2.79
C MET A 181 -18.27 6.28 -1.81
N ASP A 182 -18.37 5.87 -0.54
CA ASP A 182 -19.10 6.64 0.47
C ASP A 182 -18.34 7.95 0.79
N PRO A 183 -18.89 9.13 0.41
CA PRO A 183 -18.21 10.40 0.61
C PRO A 183 -18.13 10.85 2.07
N THR A 184 -18.82 10.17 2.98
CA THR A 184 -18.78 10.48 4.43
C THR A 184 -17.60 9.83 5.15
N LYS A 185 -16.90 8.90 4.50
CA LYS A 185 -15.75 8.22 5.07
C LYS A 185 -14.50 9.11 5.02
N ILE A 186 -13.94 9.42 6.19
CA ILE A 186 -12.67 10.16 6.30
C ILE A 186 -11.52 9.31 5.74
N ASN A 187 -11.51 8.01 6.03
CA ASN A 187 -10.57 7.08 5.41
C ASN A 187 -11.11 6.62 4.05
N THR A 188 -10.53 7.13 2.97
CA THR A 188 -10.96 6.85 1.59
C THR A 188 -10.75 5.38 1.21
N PHE A 189 -9.77 4.67 1.80
CA PHE A 189 -9.56 3.23 1.60
C PHE A 189 -10.72 2.39 2.17
N GLU A 190 -11.38 2.85 3.25
CA GLU A 190 -12.59 2.21 3.75
C GLU A 190 -13.74 2.35 2.75
N ALA A 191 -13.93 3.54 2.19
CA ALA A 191 -14.93 3.79 1.15
C ALA A 191 -14.68 2.95 -0.11
N TYR A 192 -13.42 2.85 -0.54
CA TYR A 192 -13.01 2.01 -1.66
C TYR A 192 -13.28 0.51 -1.40
N GLY A 193 -12.89 0.01 -0.22
CA GLY A 193 -13.12 -1.39 0.16
C GLY A 193 -14.61 -1.77 0.15
N GLN A 194 -15.50 -0.85 0.59
CA GLN A 194 -16.95 -1.05 0.58
C GLN A 194 -17.57 -1.03 -0.82
N ALA A 195 -16.94 -0.40 -1.80
CA ALA A 195 -17.44 -0.30 -3.17
C ALA A 195 -16.75 -1.28 -4.15
N GLY A 196 -15.64 -1.90 -3.77
CA GLY A 196 -14.77 -2.66 -4.66
C GLY A 196 -15.34 -3.96 -5.22
N ASP A 197 -16.30 -4.59 -4.54
CA ASP A 197 -16.91 -5.84 -4.96
C ASP A 197 -17.61 -5.74 -6.32
N GLN A 198 -18.27 -4.62 -6.62
CA GLN A 198 -18.95 -4.38 -7.91
C GLN A 198 -17.98 -4.46 -9.11
N ARG A 199 -16.75 -3.99 -8.94
CA ARG A 199 -15.67 -4.12 -9.93
C ARG A 199 -15.16 -5.57 -9.98
N ARG A 200 -14.80 -6.12 -8.83
CA ARG A 200 -14.11 -7.42 -8.73
C ARG A 200 -14.99 -8.59 -9.15
N SER A 201 -16.28 -8.58 -8.79
CA SER A 201 -17.19 -9.71 -8.94
C SER A 201 -18.47 -9.41 -9.73
N GLY A 202 -18.67 -8.15 -10.16
CA GLY A 202 -19.90 -7.73 -10.84
C GLY A 202 -20.21 -8.53 -12.09
N ALA A 203 -19.19 -8.85 -12.91
CA ALA A 203 -19.39 -9.66 -14.11
C ALA A 203 -19.90 -11.09 -13.79
N ASN A 204 -19.41 -11.69 -12.70
CA ASN A 204 -19.88 -13.00 -12.25
C ASN A 204 -21.36 -12.96 -11.84
N GLU A 205 -21.73 -11.98 -11.02
CA GLU A 205 -23.11 -11.86 -10.54
C GLU A 205 -24.08 -11.52 -11.68
N ALA A 206 -23.70 -10.63 -12.59
CA ALA A 206 -24.49 -10.26 -13.75
C ALA A 206 -24.67 -11.43 -14.74
N SER A 207 -23.63 -12.22 -14.96
CA SER A 207 -23.69 -13.41 -15.81
C SER A 207 -24.67 -14.46 -15.30
N LYS A 208 -24.79 -14.67 -13.99
CA LYS A 208 -25.76 -15.63 -13.38
C LYS A 208 -27.21 -15.29 -13.70
N VAL A 209 -27.53 -14.03 -13.93
CA VAL A 209 -28.88 -13.56 -14.31
C VAL A 209 -29.02 -13.34 -15.83
N GLY A 210 -28.06 -13.82 -16.62
CA GLY A 210 -28.15 -13.82 -18.10
C GLY A 210 -27.82 -12.46 -18.74
N ALA A 211 -27.17 -11.55 -18.04
CA ALA A 211 -26.66 -10.33 -18.63
C ALA A 211 -25.57 -10.61 -19.69
N ILE A 212 -25.41 -9.70 -20.66
CA ILE A 212 -24.44 -9.85 -21.75
C ILE A 212 -23.23 -8.92 -21.62
N GLY A 213 -23.20 -8.07 -20.62
CA GLY A 213 -22.08 -7.18 -20.33
C GLY A 213 -22.32 -6.41 -19.04
N VAL A 214 -21.24 -5.85 -18.53
CA VAL A 214 -21.23 -5.06 -17.28
C VAL A 214 -20.55 -3.73 -17.49
N ILE A 215 -21.13 -2.70 -16.91
CA ILE A 215 -20.51 -1.40 -16.74
C ILE A 215 -20.45 -1.10 -15.24
N VAL A 216 -19.33 -0.56 -14.77
CA VAL A 216 -19.13 -0.20 -13.36
C VAL A 216 -18.85 1.30 -13.27
N ARG A 217 -19.44 1.99 -12.29
CA ARG A 217 -18.99 3.31 -11.89
C ARG A 217 -17.55 3.23 -11.41
N SER A 218 -16.68 4.10 -11.89
CA SER A 218 -15.29 4.19 -11.42
C SER A 218 -15.22 4.40 -9.91
N LEU A 219 -14.25 3.71 -9.28
CA LEU A 219 -14.00 3.79 -7.84
C LEU A 219 -13.12 5.01 -7.55
N SER A 220 -13.73 6.17 -7.53
CA SER A 220 -13.13 7.46 -7.22
C SER A 220 -14.04 8.26 -6.31
N ASN A 221 -13.45 9.10 -5.48
CA ASN A 221 -14.14 10.01 -4.58
C ASN A 221 -14.36 11.42 -5.20
N THR A 222 -13.93 11.60 -6.45
CA THR A 222 -14.12 12.86 -7.21
C THR A 222 -14.97 12.64 -8.44
N GLU A 223 -15.68 13.68 -8.86
CA GLU A 223 -16.40 13.73 -10.14
C GLU A 223 -15.42 14.18 -11.23
N ASN A 224 -15.10 13.28 -12.17
CA ASN A 224 -14.16 13.54 -13.27
C ASN A 224 -14.45 12.64 -14.48
N ASP A 225 -13.68 12.82 -15.57
CA ASP A 225 -13.80 12.04 -16.81
C ASP A 225 -12.67 11.00 -16.99
N PHE A 226 -11.97 10.64 -15.91
CA PHE A 226 -10.99 9.57 -15.90
C PHE A 226 -11.63 8.26 -15.43
N PRO A 227 -11.91 7.28 -16.31
CA PRO A 227 -12.39 5.98 -15.85
C PRO A 227 -11.26 5.20 -15.18
N HIS A 228 -11.61 4.50 -14.10
CA HIS A 228 -10.68 3.72 -13.28
C HIS A 228 -10.82 2.23 -13.61
N THR A 229 -9.74 1.58 -14.04
CA THR A 229 -9.68 0.14 -14.24
C THR A 229 -9.50 -0.59 -12.91
N GLY A 230 -8.95 -1.77 -12.94
CA GLY A 230 -8.56 -2.62 -11.83
C GLY A 230 -8.98 -4.06 -12.04
N ALA A 231 -8.40 -4.98 -11.30
CA ALA A 231 -8.62 -6.39 -11.47
C ALA A 231 -10.06 -6.82 -11.23
N MET A 232 -10.53 -7.70 -12.10
CA MET A 232 -11.68 -8.56 -11.90
C MET A 232 -11.28 -10.03 -12.11
N VAL A 233 -12.05 -10.95 -11.55
CA VAL A 233 -11.78 -12.38 -11.68
C VAL A 233 -13.07 -13.10 -12.07
N TYR A 234 -13.01 -13.89 -13.13
CA TYR A 234 -14.11 -14.79 -13.49
C TYR A 234 -14.11 -16.03 -12.59
N ALA A 235 -15.26 -16.34 -12.01
CA ALA A 235 -15.45 -17.55 -11.23
C ALA A 235 -15.55 -18.78 -12.13
N THR A 236 -15.05 -19.92 -11.67
CA THR A 236 -15.17 -21.19 -12.39
C THR A 236 -16.63 -21.56 -12.64
N GLY A 237 -16.96 -21.96 -13.85
CA GLY A 237 -18.32 -22.39 -14.23
C GLY A 237 -19.31 -21.25 -14.50
N VAL A 238 -18.88 -20.00 -14.49
CA VAL A 238 -19.70 -18.85 -14.87
C VAL A 238 -19.41 -18.45 -16.32
N ALA A 239 -20.44 -18.12 -17.07
CA ALA A 239 -20.25 -17.65 -18.45
C ALA A 239 -19.53 -16.31 -18.46
N LEU A 240 -18.50 -16.18 -19.30
CA LEU A 240 -17.70 -14.98 -19.39
C LEU A 240 -18.48 -13.89 -20.15
N ILE A 241 -18.57 -12.71 -19.56
CA ILE A 241 -19.17 -11.53 -20.21
C ILE A 241 -18.21 -10.34 -20.08
N PRO A 242 -18.12 -9.46 -21.11
CA PRO A 242 -17.24 -8.30 -21.05
C PRO A 242 -17.66 -7.32 -19.96
N ALA A 243 -16.67 -6.71 -19.30
CA ALA A 243 -16.86 -5.78 -18.23
C ALA A 243 -15.94 -4.55 -18.38
N ALA A 244 -16.49 -3.36 -18.19
CA ALA A 244 -15.77 -2.09 -18.30
C ALA A 244 -16.19 -1.12 -17.19
N ALA A 245 -15.31 -0.14 -16.89
CA ALA A 245 -15.63 0.99 -16.04
C ALA A 245 -15.88 2.24 -16.89
N ILE A 246 -16.83 3.08 -16.47
CA ILE A 246 -17.05 4.41 -17.00
C ILE A 246 -16.67 5.46 -15.95
N SER A 247 -16.32 6.67 -16.39
CA SER A 247 -15.98 7.77 -15.48
C SER A 247 -17.12 8.08 -14.51
N THR A 248 -16.82 8.76 -13.41
CA THR A 248 -17.82 9.17 -12.42
C THR A 248 -18.83 10.15 -13.02
N ASN A 249 -18.39 11.08 -13.88
CA ASN A 249 -19.29 11.96 -14.65
C ASN A 249 -20.21 11.17 -15.59
N ALA A 250 -19.65 10.21 -16.33
CA ALA A 250 -20.44 9.37 -17.23
C ALA A 250 -21.45 8.50 -16.48
N ALA A 251 -21.09 7.98 -15.31
CA ALA A 251 -21.98 7.21 -14.45
C ALA A 251 -23.15 8.07 -13.92
N THR A 252 -22.88 9.29 -13.50
CA THR A 252 -23.89 10.25 -13.07
C THR A 252 -24.84 10.62 -14.23
N LEU A 253 -24.28 10.86 -15.42
CA LEU A 253 -25.07 11.12 -16.63
C LEU A 253 -25.95 9.93 -17.02
N LEU A 254 -25.40 8.72 -17.05
CA LEU A 254 -26.16 7.50 -17.41
C LEU A 254 -27.30 7.26 -16.41
N SER A 255 -27.04 7.38 -15.10
CA SER A 255 -28.07 7.22 -14.07
C SER A 255 -29.20 8.25 -14.21
N LYS A 256 -28.86 9.52 -14.49
CA LYS A 256 -29.84 10.56 -14.76
C LYS A 256 -30.70 10.20 -15.99
N THR A 257 -30.06 9.83 -17.09
CA THR A 257 -30.75 9.50 -18.34
C THR A 257 -31.67 8.28 -18.19
N LEU A 258 -31.27 7.27 -17.41
CA LEU A 258 -32.10 6.09 -17.10
C LEU A 258 -33.36 6.43 -16.29
N LYS A 259 -33.28 7.43 -15.39
CA LYS A 259 -34.47 7.91 -14.64
C LYS A 259 -35.47 8.61 -15.55
N GLU A 260 -34.97 9.33 -16.55
CA GLU A 260 -35.83 10.05 -17.53
C GLU A 260 -36.38 9.08 -18.61
N ASN A 261 -35.59 8.08 -19.01
CA ASN A 261 -35.98 7.07 -20.00
C ASN A 261 -35.42 5.69 -19.66
N PRO A 262 -36.21 4.80 -19.08
CA PRO A 262 -35.77 3.44 -18.76
C PRO A 262 -35.36 2.57 -19.97
N GLY A 263 -35.71 2.96 -21.22
CA GLY A 263 -35.36 2.29 -22.46
C GLY A 263 -33.98 2.68 -23.03
N VAL A 264 -33.17 3.42 -22.29
CA VAL A 264 -31.80 3.79 -22.69
C VAL A 264 -30.97 2.56 -22.93
N LYS A 265 -30.24 2.56 -24.06
CA LYS A 265 -29.26 1.54 -24.40
C LYS A 265 -27.83 2.06 -24.17
N PHE A 266 -26.93 1.14 -23.92
CA PHE A 266 -25.50 1.41 -23.90
C PHE A 266 -24.81 0.56 -24.95
N TYR A 267 -23.87 1.17 -25.66
CA TYR A 267 -22.95 0.50 -26.54
C TYR A 267 -21.56 0.56 -25.94
N PHE A 268 -20.84 -0.56 -25.98
CA PHE A 268 -19.39 -0.52 -25.78
C PHE A 268 -18.65 -1.58 -26.58
N ARG A 269 -17.40 -1.30 -26.87
CA ARG A 269 -16.47 -2.17 -27.55
C ARG A 269 -15.13 -2.17 -26.85
N GLN A 270 -14.58 -3.34 -26.61
CA GLN A 270 -13.24 -3.59 -26.08
C GLN A 270 -12.64 -4.82 -26.75
N SER A 271 -11.29 -4.89 -26.82
CA SER A 271 -10.57 -5.94 -27.54
C SER A 271 -9.49 -6.63 -26.68
N CYS A 272 -9.67 -6.61 -25.37
CA CYS A 272 -8.73 -7.22 -24.42
C CYS A 272 -8.67 -8.75 -24.56
N GLU A 273 -7.51 -9.29 -24.22
CA GLU A 273 -7.21 -10.71 -24.35
C GLU A 273 -6.31 -11.19 -23.22
N SER A 274 -6.53 -12.41 -22.73
CA SER A 274 -5.61 -13.11 -21.84
C SER A 274 -4.71 -14.03 -22.66
N LEU A 275 -3.42 -13.77 -22.62
CA LEU A 275 -2.37 -14.58 -23.22
C LEU A 275 -1.86 -15.62 -22.22
N PRO A 276 -1.04 -16.61 -22.63
CA PRO A 276 -0.37 -17.50 -21.69
C PRO A 276 0.46 -16.73 -20.66
N ASP A 277 0.51 -17.25 -19.44
CA ASP A 277 1.34 -16.69 -18.37
C ASP A 277 2.79 -16.44 -18.84
N ALA A 278 3.38 -15.32 -18.44
CA ALA A 278 4.71 -14.91 -18.83
C ALA A 278 5.71 -15.03 -17.68
N PRO A 279 6.99 -15.36 -17.95
CA PRO A 279 8.03 -15.28 -16.93
C PRO A 279 8.35 -13.82 -16.58
N SER A 280 8.53 -13.56 -15.29
CA SER A 280 8.95 -12.26 -14.76
C SER A 280 9.74 -12.45 -13.47
N HIS A 281 10.03 -11.36 -12.72
CA HIS A 281 10.88 -11.43 -11.53
C HIS A 281 10.49 -10.40 -10.50
N ASN A 282 10.59 -10.77 -9.22
CA ASN A 282 10.83 -9.78 -8.17
C ASN A 282 12.30 -9.34 -8.23
N VAL A 283 12.59 -8.08 -7.92
CA VAL A 283 13.96 -7.57 -7.80
C VAL A 283 14.30 -7.40 -6.33
N VAL A 284 15.39 -7.99 -5.89
CA VAL A 284 15.75 -8.04 -4.46
C VAL A 284 17.16 -7.47 -4.26
N ALA A 285 17.33 -6.63 -3.22
CA ALA A 285 18.65 -6.17 -2.78
C ALA A 285 18.74 -6.18 -1.25
N GLU A 286 19.98 -6.35 -0.72
CA GLU A 286 20.21 -6.51 0.71
C GLU A 286 21.39 -5.66 1.20
N ILE A 287 21.24 -5.14 2.43
CA ILE A 287 22.35 -4.78 3.31
C ILE A 287 22.38 -5.83 4.41
N LYS A 288 23.48 -6.57 4.51
CA LYS A 288 23.64 -7.65 5.48
C LYS A 288 23.68 -7.12 6.91
N GLY A 289 22.93 -7.76 7.78
CA GLY A 289 22.91 -7.45 9.22
C GLY A 289 24.27 -7.63 9.88
N SER A 290 24.60 -6.73 10.80
CA SER A 290 25.89 -6.74 11.52
C SER A 290 25.88 -7.62 12.77
N GLU A 291 24.71 -7.89 13.36
CA GLU A 291 24.57 -8.66 14.61
C GLU A 291 23.73 -9.93 14.40
N LYS A 292 22.64 -9.83 13.63
CA LYS A 292 21.68 -10.92 13.39
C LYS A 292 21.38 -11.04 11.88
N PRO A 293 22.37 -11.41 11.06
CA PRO A 293 22.22 -11.44 9.60
C PRO A 293 21.20 -12.46 9.09
N GLU A 294 20.81 -13.45 9.90
CA GLU A 294 19.80 -14.46 9.60
C GLU A 294 18.36 -13.95 9.79
N GLU A 295 18.17 -12.86 10.51
CA GLU A 295 16.87 -12.22 10.71
C GLU A 295 16.70 -11.09 9.70
N ILE A 296 15.57 -11.07 9.01
CA ILE A 296 15.33 -10.19 7.85
C ILE A 296 14.24 -9.19 8.16
N ILE A 297 14.51 -7.93 7.85
CA ILE A 297 13.51 -6.85 7.79
C ILE A 297 13.33 -6.49 6.33
N VAL A 298 12.11 -6.65 5.81
CA VAL A 298 11.75 -6.32 4.41
C VAL A 298 11.18 -4.92 4.31
N VAL A 299 11.49 -4.23 3.23
CA VAL A 299 10.79 -3.02 2.79
C VAL A 299 10.53 -3.14 1.29
N GLY A 300 9.33 -2.79 0.83
CA GLY A 300 8.98 -2.96 -0.59
C GLY A 300 7.72 -2.23 -1.03
N GLY A 301 7.38 -2.45 -2.27
CA GLY A 301 6.19 -2.05 -2.98
C GLY A 301 6.14 -2.83 -4.29
N HIS A 302 5.11 -2.62 -5.12
CA HIS A 302 5.00 -3.37 -6.37
C HIS A 302 5.55 -2.61 -7.59
N LEU A 303 6.25 -3.36 -8.42
CA LEU A 303 6.97 -2.81 -9.59
C LEU A 303 6.08 -2.67 -10.81
N ASP A 304 5.04 -3.50 -10.94
CA ASP A 304 4.06 -3.38 -12.02
C ASP A 304 3.12 -2.19 -11.79
N SER A 305 2.34 -1.86 -12.77
CA SER A 305 1.28 -0.85 -12.73
C SER A 305 0.24 -1.14 -13.79
N TRP A 306 -0.96 -0.57 -13.68
CA TRP A 306 -1.91 -0.60 -14.79
C TRP A 306 -1.35 0.08 -16.04
N ASP A 307 -1.87 -0.35 -17.18
CA ASP A 307 -1.43 0.04 -18.52
C ASP A 307 -2.01 1.37 -19.03
N LEU A 308 -2.86 2.03 -18.23
CA LEU A 308 -3.55 3.27 -18.64
C LEU A 308 -2.66 4.52 -18.52
N ALA A 309 -1.69 4.50 -17.61
CA ALA A 309 -0.85 5.65 -17.30
C ALA A 309 0.58 5.22 -16.94
N GLN A 310 1.29 6.14 -16.31
CA GLN A 310 2.69 5.92 -15.90
C GLN A 310 2.82 5.12 -14.59
N GLY A 311 1.73 4.93 -13.83
CA GLY A 311 1.77 4.28 -12.53
C GLY A 311 2.70 5.01 -11.57
N ALA A 312 2.47 6.33 -11.39
CA ALA A 312 3.36 7.15 -10.58
C ALA A 312 3.07 6.98 -9.10
N HIS A 313 1.81 7.20 -8.69
CA HIS A 313 1.38 6.94 -7.32
C HIS A 313 1.17 5.45 -7.03
N ASP A 314 0.77 4.67 -8.05
CA ASP A 314 0.40 3.28 -7.96
C ASP A 314 1.30 2.40 -8.87
N ASP A 315 2.44 1.82 -8.42
CA ASP A 315 3.11 2.07 -7.14
C ASP A 315 4.56 2.54 -7.35
N GLY A 316 4.78 3.40 -8.37
CA GLY A 316 6.10 4.00 -8.61
C GLY A 316 6.67 4.69 -7.37
N THR A 317 5.81 5.35 -6.58
CA THR A 317 6.25 6.05 -5.35
C THR A 317 6.71 5.08 -4.27
N GLY A 318 6.02 3.98 -4.03
CA GLY A 318 6.43 3.00 -3.04
C GLY A 318 7.72 2.29 -3.41
N ILE A 319 7.88 1.96 -4.69
CA ILE A 319 9.14 1.39 -5.23
C ILE A 319 10.33 2.29 -4.92
N VAL A 320 10.28 3.56 -5.31
CA VAL A 320 11.44 4.44 -5.16
C VAL A 320 11.68 4.86 -3.70
N GLN A 321 10.62 4.94 -2.87
CA GLN A 321 10.77 5.15 -1.44
C GLN A 321 11.45 3.96 -0.77
N SER A 322 11.07 2.74 -1.12
CA SER A 322 11.69 1.51 -0.59
C SER A 322 13.16 1.40 -0.97
N MET A 323 13.52 1.71 -2.22
CA MET A 323 14.92 1.75 -2.67
C MET A 323 15.72 2.84 -1.93
N GLU A 324 15.11 4.00 -1.69
CA GLU A 324 15.75 5.10 -0.98
C GLU A 324 16.06 4.76 0.47
N VAL A 325 15.26 3.89 1.13
CA VAL A 325 15.57 3.39 2.48
C VAL A 325 16.96 2.75 2.50
N LEU A 326 17.28 1.84 1.56
CA LEU A 326 18.61 1.23 1.51
C LEU A 326 19.70 2.28 1.24
N ARG A 327 19.44 3.22 0.31
CA ARG A 327 20.40 4.29 0.00
C ARG A 327 20.69 5.14 1.24
N LEU A 328 19.68 5.50 2.00
CA LEU A 328 19.82 6.31 3.20
C LEU A 328 20.67 5.61 4.27
N PHE A 329 20.40 4.33 4.56
CA PHE A 329 21.22 3.55 5.49
C PHE A 329 22.69 3.51 5.04
N LYS A 330 22.94 3.23 3.77
CA LYS A 330 24.30 3.16 3.22
C LYS A 330 25.00 4.51 3.23
N THR A 331 24.36 5.57 2.73
CA THR A 331 24.95 6.91 2.61
C THR A 331 25.29 7.51 3.98
N LEU A 332 24.45 7.26 4.98
CA LEU A 332 24.67 7.72 6.35
C LEU A 332 25.56 6.78 7.17
N ASN A 333 26.07 5.70 6.56
CA ASN A 333 26.87 4.67 7.21
C ASN A 333 26.21 4.08 8.47
N ILE A 334 24.87 3.91 8.40
CA ILE A 334 24.10 3.25 9.45
C ILE A 334 24.07 1.75 9.13
N LYS A 335 24.76 0.96 9.96
CA LYS A 335 24.80 -0.48 9.82
C LYS A 335 23.59 -1.09 10.51
N PRO A 336 22.67 -1.76 9.78
CA PRO A 336 21.55 -2.43 10.42
C PRO A 336 22.07 -3.64 11.24
N LYS A 337 21.36 -3.96 12.33
CA LYS A 337 21.63 -5.17 13.12
C LYS A 337 21.16 -6.43 12.38
N HIS A 338 19.95 -6.35 11.83
CA HIS A 338 19.30 -7.38 11.03
C HIS A 338 19.55 -7.13 9.56
N THR A 339 19.44 -8.16 8.72
CA THR A 339 19.50 -7.96 7.26
C THR A 339 18.32 -7.10 6.79
N LEU A 340 18.63 -5.94 6.21
CA LEU A 340 17.66 -5.07 5.59
C LEU A 340 17.55 -5.41 4.11
N ARG A 341 16.37 -5.86 3.68
CA ARG A 341 16.08 -6.32 2.32
C ARG A 341 15.04 -5.43 1.67
N VAL A 342 15.34 -4.90 0.47
CA VAL A 342 14.32 -4.30 -0.38
C VAL A 342 13.81 -5.34 -1.36
N VAL A 343 12.51 -5.33 -1.62
CA VAL A 343 11.86 -6.17 -2.63
C VAL A 343 10.96 -5.30 -3.50
N LEU A 344 11.22 -5.31 -4.81
CA LEU A 344 10.34 -4.73 -5.81
C LEU A 344 9.48 -5.88 -6.32
N PHE A 345 8.27 -5.99 -5.79
CA PHE A 345 7.36 -7.10 -6.08
C PHE A 345 6.77 -6.98 -7.48
N MET A 346 6.50 -8.10 -8.12
CA MET A 346 5.91 -8.13 -9.45
C MET A 346 4.50 -8.74 -9.40
N ASN A 347 3.56 -8.12 -10.11
CA ASN A 347 2.20 -8.62 -10.28
C ASN A 347 1.29 -8.45 -9.04
N GLU A 348 1.32 -7.33 -8.37
CA GLU A 348 0.31 -6.98 -7.37
C GLU A 348 -1.04 -6.77 -8.04
N GLU A 349 -1.08 -5.94 -9.08
CA GLU A 349 -2.25 -5.38 -9.75
C GLU A 349 -3.30 -6.41 -10.21
N ASN A 350 -2.84 -7.56 -10.67
CA ASN A 350 -3.76 -8.58 -11.21
C ASN A 350 -3.41 -10.02 -10.82
N GLY A 351 -2.84 -10.23 -9.62
CA GLY A 351 -2.59 -11.59 -9.18
C GLY A 351 -1.78 -11.81 -7.91
N ASN A 352 -1.04 -10.82 -7.43
CA ASN A 352 -0.14 -10.89 -6.26
C ASN A 352 0.84 -12.08 -6.31
N LYS A 353 1.27 -12.47 -7.55
CA LYS A 353 2.13 -13.65 -7.73
C LYS A 353 3.54 -13.44 -7.17
N GLY A 354 4.05 -12.20 -7.21
CA GLY A 354 5.35 -11.83 -6.66
C GLY A 354 5.41 -12.00 -5.15
N GLY A 355 4.45 -11.42 -4.44
CA GLY A 355 4.35 -11.52 -2.97
C GLY A 355 4.15 -12.96 -2.50
N ILE A 356 3.25 -13.71 -3.15
CA ILE A 356 3.03 -15.14 -2.87
C ILE A 356 4.31 -15.94 -3.08
N LYS A 357 4.97 -15.78 -4.24
CA LYS A 357 6.21 -16.50 -4.58
C LYS A 357 7.34 -16.18 -3.60
N TYR A 358 7.44 -14.90 -3.20
CA TYR A 358 8.42 -14.46 -2.22
C TYR A 358 8.24 -15.18 -0.87
N ALA A 359 7.02 -15.21 -0.36
CA ALA A 359 6.70 -15.86 0.91
C ALA A 359 6.88 -17.38 0.85
N ASP A 360 6.51 -18.03 -0.28
CA ASP A 360 6.71 -19.46 -0.49
C ASP A 360 8.19 -19.84 -0.47
N LEU A 361 9.05 -19.07 -1.14
CA LEU A 361 10.50 -19.30 -1.15
C LEU A 361 11.14 -19.00 0.21
N ALA A 362 10.69 -17.95 0.90
CA ALA A 362 11.11 -17.65 2.26
C ALA A 362 10.85 -18.83 3.19
N LYS A 363 9.66 -19.42 3.12
CA LYS A 363 9.29 -20.61 3.88
C LYS A 363 10.13 -21.84 3.49
N ALA A 364 10.31 -22.08 2.19
CA ALA A 364 11.09 -23.23 1.69
C ALA A 364 12.56 -23.17 2.10
N ASN A 365 13.13 -21.97 2.17
CA ASN A 365 14.51 -21.71 2.56
C ASN A 365 14.69 -21.54 4.08
N ASN A 366 13.61 -21.62 4.87
CA ASN A 366 13.60 -21.34 6.31
C ASN A 366 14.15 -19.94 6.65
N GLU A 367 13.90 -18.94 5.81
CA GLU A 367 14.28 -17.56 6.08
C GLU A 367 13.43 -16.98 7.21
N LYS A 368 14.05 -16.25 8.13
CA LYS A 368 13.39 -15.66 9.30
C LYS A 368 13.06 -14.18 9.03
N HIS A 369 11.86 -13.91 8.54
CA HIS A 369 11.34 -12.56 8.38
C HIS A 369 10.71 -12.09 9.69
N ILE A 370 11.31 -11.10 10.35
CA ILE A 370 10.80 -10.59 11.63
C ILE A 370 9.82 -9.43 11.41
N PHE A 371 10.11 -8.55 10.47
CA PHE A 371 9.25 -7.45 10.06
C PHE A 371 9.25 -7.29 8.54
N ALA A 372 8.13 -6.80 8.01
CA ALA A 372 8.03 -6.37 6.63
C ALA A 372 7.23 -5.05 6.55
N MET A 373 7.66 -4.13 5.70
CA MET A 373 7.00 -2.85 5.46
C MET A 373 6.69 -2.69 3.98
N GLU A 374 5.49 -2.23 3.66
CA GLU A 374 5.05 -1.94 2.30
C GLU A 374 4.58 -0.49 2.18
N SER A 375 4.90 0.13 1.05
CA SER A 375 4.38 1.43 0.64
C SER A 375 3.62 1.24 -0.66
N ASP A 376 2.27 1.34 -0.59
CA ASP A 376 1.35 1.20 -1.71
C ASP A 376 0.07 2.02 -1.43
N ASN A 377 0.26 3.32 -1.16
CA ASN A 377 -0.82 4.26 -0.89
C ASN A 377 -0.53 5.65 -1.49
N GLY A 378 0.39 5.70 -2.46
CA GLY A 378 0.80 6.91 -3.15
C GLY A 378 1.86 7.75 -2.43
N GLY A 379 2.40 8.73 -3.13
CA GLY A 379 3.48 9.61 -2.68
C GLY A 379 3.00 10.89 -2.01
N PHE A 380 1.97 10.84 -1.17
CA PHE A 380 1.41 12.01 -0.47
C PHE A 380 2.08 12.26 0.87
N THR A 381 1.66 13.34 1.56
CA THR A 381 2.22 13.72 2.88
C THR A 381 2.17 12.55 3.86
N PRO A 382 3.29 12.14 4.47
CA PRO A 382 3.33 11.08 5.47
C PRO A 382 2.43 11.36 6.68
N ARG A 383 1.70 10.33 7.16
CA ARG A 383 0.84 10.40 8.36
C ARG A 383 1.23 9.38 9.42
N GLY A 384 1.74 8.21 9.01
CA GLY A 384 2.10 7.17 9.97
C GLY A 384 2.23 5.77 9.40
N PHE A 385 1.84 4.78 10.21
CA PHE A 385 1.98 3.36 9.87
C PHE A 385 0.82 2.53 10.45
N GLY A 386 0.28 1.62 9.63
CA GLY A 386 -0.57 0.54 10.10
C GLY A 386 0.30 -0.64 10.56
N VAL A 387 -0.06 -1.30 11.66
CA VAL A 387 0.65 -2.47 12.18
C VAL A 387 -0.29 -3.67 12.20
N GLN A 388 0.09 -4.73 11.51
CA GLN A 388 -0.67 -5.99 11.43
C GLN A 388 0.16 -7.14 12.02
N GLY A 389 -0.48 -7.97 12.84
CA GLY A 389 0.19 -9.07 13.53
C GLY A 389 1.00 -8.62 14.74
N GLY A 390 1.86 -9.54 15.24
CA GLY A 390 2.63 -9.33 16.46
C GLY A 390 1.81 -9.42 17.75
N SER A 391 2.51 -9.40 18.89
CA SER A 391 1.88 -9.37 20.21
C SER A 391 1.44 -7.95 20.60
N ALA A 392 0.66 -7.84 21.69
CA ALA A 392 0.27 -6.53 22.23
C ALA A 392 1.49 -5.71 22.68
N GLU A 393 2.54 -6.37 23.16
CA GLU A 393 3.80 -5.75 23.57
C GLU A 393 4.54 -5.17 22.37
N ILE A 394 4.62 -5.90 21.25
CA ILE A 394 5.22 -5.44 20.00
C ILE A 394 4.48 -4.20 19.51
N LEU A 395 3.15 -4.25 19.44
CA LEU A 395 2.33 -3.12 19.03
C LEU A 395 2.54 -1.90 19.95
N SER A 396 2.56 -2.13 21.27
CA SER A 396 2.80 -1.07 22.26
C SER A 396 4.17 -0.42 22.08
N LYS A 397 5.22 -1.24 21.84
CA LYS A 397 6.56 -0.76 21.59
C LYS A 397 6.64 0.10 20.31
N ILE A 398 6.04 -0.38 19.20
CA ILE A 398 6.02 0.38 17.94
C ILE A 398 5.24 1.70 18.13
N LYS A 399 4.11 1.69 18.83
CA LYS A 399 3.36 2.91 19.17
C LYS A 399 4.17 3.92 19.97
N SER A 400 5.07 3.47 20.83
CA SER A 400 5.94 4.36 21.63
C SER A 400 6.90 5.20 20.76
N PHE A 401 7.21 4.76 19.53
CA PHE A 401 8.02 5.51 18.57
C PHE A 401 7.36 6.82 18.10
N ARG A 402 6.04 6.97 18.34
CA ARG A 402 5.31 8.21 18.03
C ARG A 402 5.99 9.46 18.62
N THR A 403 6.54 9.38 19.82
CA THR A 403 7.22 10.51 20.45
C THR A 403 8.38 11.04 19.62
N LEU A 404 9.12 10.14 18.94
CA LEU A 404 10.25 10.49 18.08
C LEU A 404 9.80 10.90 16.67
N LEU A 405 8.69 10.36 16.20
CA LEU A 405 8.23 10.49 14.81
C LEU A 405 7.22 11.61 14.60
N SER A 406 6.43 11.98 15.62
CA SER A 406 5.41 13.04 15.52
C SER A 406 5.93 14.42 15.10
N PRO A 407 7.19 14.84 15.45
CA PRO A 407 7.74 16.09 14.92
C PRO A 407 7.88 16.14 13.40
N TYR A 408 7.78 14.99 12.74
CA TYR A 408 7.83 14.83 11.28
C TYR A 408 6.45 14.56 10.63
N GLY A 409 5.37 14.72 11.40
CA GLY A 409 4.01 14.50 10.94
C GLY A 409 3.49 13.06 11.11
N LEU A 410 4.30 12.14 11.62
CA LEU A 410 3.98 10.71 11.76
C LEU A 410 3.31 10.44 13.11
N SER A 411 2.06 10.82 13.26
CA SER A 411 1.30 10.66 14.50
C SER A 411 0.37 9.43 14.50
N GLU A 412 0.08 8.86 13.33
CA GLU A 412 -0.85 7.74 13.16
C GLU A 412 -0.10 6.40 13.18
N ILE A 413 0.23 5.89 14.36
CA ILE A 413 0.84 4.57 14.54
C ILE A 413 -0.15 3.69 15.29
N GLU A 414 -0.81 2.77 14.59
CA GLU A 414 -1.92 2.01 15.15
C GLU A 414 -2.07 0.63 14.49
N LYS A 415 -2.94 -0.20 15.04
CA LYS A 415 -3.32 -1.46 14.40
C LYS A 415 -3.97 -1.16 13.04
N GLY A 416 -3.50 -1.84 11.98
CA GLY A 416 -3.99 -1.60 10.62
C GLY A 416 -3.51 -2.68 9.64
N SER A 417 -3.64 -2.43 8.34
CA SER A 417 -3.13 -3.30 7.29
C SER A 417 -1.61 -3.15 7.14
N GLY A 418 -0.94 -4.24 6.75
CA GLY A 418 0.48 -4.24 6.36
C GLY A 418 0.69 -3.92 4.88
N GLY A 419 -0.13 -4.48 3.99
CA GLY A 419 -0.02 -4.38 2.54
C GLY A 419 -0.32 -5.71 1.85
N SER A 420 -0.48 -5.66 0.53
CA SER A 420 -0.86 -6.82 -0.29
C SER A 420 0.32 -7.75 -0.56
N ASP A 421 1.48 -7.20 -0.94
CA ASP A 421 2.65 -7.97 -1.35
C ASP A 421 3.34 -8.69 -0.18
N ILE A 422 3.41 -8.03 0.97
CA ILE A 422 3.98 -8.61 2.18
C ILE A 422 2.95 -9.45 2.98
N GLY A 423 1.67 -9.34 2.66
CA GLY A 423 0.59 -10.08 3.31
C GLY A 423 0.83 -11.59 3.42
N PRO A 424 1.35 -12.28 2.39
CA PRO A 424 1.68 -13.70 2.43
C PRO A 424 2.74 -14.12 3.46
N LEU A 425 3.52 -13.19 4.02
CA LEU A 425 4.46 -13.45 5.12
C LEU A 425 3.79 -13.54 6.50
N ALA A 426 2.58 -12.99 6.68
CA ALA A 426 1.90 -12.99 7.97
C ALA A 426 1.71 -14.39 8.60
N PRO A 427 1.32 -15.45 7.85
CA PRO A 427 1.21 -16.80 8.41
C PRO A 427 2.53 -17.38 8.92
N GLN A 428 3.68 -16.80 8.55
CA GLN A 428 5.01 -17.21 9.00
C GLN A 428 5.44 -16.47 10.28
N GLY A 429 4.58 -15.64 10.86
CA GLY A 429 4.84 -14.90 12.10
C GLY A 429 5.47 -13.51 11.91
N THR A 430 5.66 -13.07 10.67
CA THR A 430 6.18 -11.75 10.35
C THR A 430 5.22 -10.65 10.80
N VAL A 431 5.71 -9.61 11.45
CA VAL A 431 4.94 -8.40 11.77
C VAL A 431 4.95 -7.48 10.56
N LEU A 432 3.77 -7.10 10.08
CA LEU A 432 3.64 -6.31 8.88
C LEU A 432 3.35 -4.84 9.20
N LEU A 433 3.97 -3.93 8.44
CA LEU A 433 3.73 -2.49 8.52
C LEU A 433 3.30 -1.96 7.16
N GLY A 434 2.17 -1.25 7.11
CA GLY A 434 1.76 -0.46 5.95
C GLY A 434 2.12 1.00 6.16
N PHE A 435 2.91 1.58 5.26
CA PHE A 435 3.15 3.02 5.28
C PHE A 435 1.86 3.77 4.94
N LYS A 436 1.54 4.80 5.71
CA LYS A 436 0.29 5.57 5.58
C LYS A 436 0.59 7.03 5.23
N PRO A 437 0.54 7.41 3.96
CA PRO A 437 0.43 8.81 3.57
C PRO A 437 -1.01 9.33 3.76
N ASP A 438 -1.24 10.62 3.49
CA ASP A 438 -2.56 11.23 3.46
C ASP A 438 -3.43 10.56 2.37
N PRO A 439 -4.58 9.95 2.72
CA PRO A 439 -5.33 9.13 1.79
C PRO A 439 -6.30 9.92 0.90
N GLN A 440 -6.46 11.26 1.12
CA GLN A 440 -7.58 12.02 0.57
C GLN A 440 -7.58 12.09 -0.96
N ARG A 441 -6.39 12.05 -1.58
CA ARG A 441 -6.25 12.25 -3.02
C ARG A 441 -5.87 10.98 -3.79
N TYR A 442 -5.56 9.87 -3.11
CA TYR A 442 -5.10 8.65 -3.77
C TYR A 442 -6.08 8.16 -4.85
N PHE A 443 -7.38 8.10 -4.51
CA PHE A 443 -8.43 7.65 -5.43
C PHE A 443 -8.84 8.68 -6.52
N GLU A 444 -8.14 9.80 -6.63
CA GLU A 444 -8.20 10.66 -7.82
C GLU A 444 -7.37 10.08 -8.97
N TYR A 445 -6.31 9.31 -8.64
CA TYR A 445 -5.29 8.80 -9.58
C TYR A 445 -5.28 7.28 -9.72
N HIS A 446 -5.53 6.58 -8.62
CA HIS A 446 -5.48 5.13 -8.53
C HIS A 446 -6.21 4.43 -9.68
N HIS A 447 -5.48 3.64 -10.49
CA HIS A 447 -5.98 2.88 -11.64
C HIS A 447 -6.55 3.73 -12.79
N ALA A 448 -6.16 4.98 -12.93
CA ALA A 448 -6.69 5.89 -13.95
C ALA A 448 -5.59 6.50 -14.81
N SER A 449 -5.97 7.04 -15.98
CA SER A 449 -5.01 7.58 -16.96
C SER A 449 -4.31 8.87 -16.54
N ASN A 450 -4.69 9.46 -15.42
CA ASN A 450 -4.07 10.66 -14.84
C ASN A 450 -3.08 10.34 -13.71
N ASP A 451 -2.72 9.06 -13.48
CA ASP A 451 -1.62 8.69 -12.57
C ASP A 451 -0.27 8.91 -13.25
N LEU A 452 0.16 10.17 -13.25
CA LEU A 452 1.31 10.67 -13.98
C LEU A 452 2.38 11.23 -13.03
N PHE A 453 3.63 11.25 -13.49
CA PHE A 453 4.77 11.78 -12.74
C PHE A 453 4.52 13.21 -12.21
N GLU A 454 3.90 14.05 -12.99
CA GLU A 454 3.63 15.46 -12.68
C GLU A 454 2.68 15.65 -11.50
N THR A 455 1.93 14.63 -11.09
CA THR A 455 1.02 14.68 -9.95
C THR A 455 1.74 14.43 -8.62
N VAL A 456 2.98 13.92 -8.66
CA VAL A 456 3.76 13.59 -7.47
C VAL A 456 4.56 14.80 -6.97
N ASN A 457 4.39 15.16 -5.72
CA ASN A 457 5.16 16.20 -5.07
C ASN A 457 6.51 15.66 -4.59
N GLN A 458 7.63 16.22 -5.11
CA GLN A 458 8.98 15.78 -4.76
C GLN A 458 9.22 15.78 -3.24
N ARG A 459 8.81 16.84 -2.54
CA ARG A 459 9.06 16.96 -1.10
C ARG A 459 8.30 15.91 -0.30
N GLU A 460 7.03 15.65 -0.64
CA GLU A 460 6.22 14.63 0.03
C GLU A 460 6.80 13.23 -0.19
N LEU A 461 7.24 12.94 -1.41
CA LEU A 461 7.89 11.68 -1.76
C LEU A 461 9.15 11.42 -0.95
N GLU A 462 10.06 12.41 -0.87
CA GLU A 462 11.30 12.29 -0.10
C GLU A 462 11.04 12.24 1.41
N MET A 463 10.00 12.92 1.92
CA MET A 463 9.56 12.77 3.31
C MET A 463 9.07 11.35 3.59
N GLY A 464 8.38 10.72 2.63
CA GLY A 464 7.92 9.32 2.74
C GLY A 464 9.08 8.36 2.92
N ALA A 465 10.10 8.46 2.06
CA ALA A 465 11.31 7.64 2.16
C ALA A 465 12.04 7.82 3.51
N ALA A 466 12.21 9.06 3.98
CA ALA A 466 12.81 9.34 5.28
C ALA A 466 11.98 8.78 6.44
N SER A 467 10.65 8.82 6.32
CA SER A 467 9.71 8.27 7.31
C SER A 467 9.85 6.76 7.42
N MET A 468 9.89 6.06 6.28
CA MET A 468 10.08 4.62 6.22
C MET A 468 11.45 4.22 6.79
N ALA A 469 12.53 4.90 6.39
CA ALA A 469 13.88 4.66 6.91
C ALA A 469 13.95 4.86 8.43
N SER A 470 13.27 5.89 8.96
CA SER A 470 13.23 6.16 10.40
C SER A 470 12.50 5.07 11.18
N MET A 471 11.36 4.57 10.66
CA MET A 471 10.63 3.48 11.30
C MET A 471 11.44 2.17 11.25
N ILE A 472 12.05 1.84 10.11
CA ILE A 472 12.92 0.67 9.97
C ILE A 472 14.10 0.73 10.94
N TYR A 473 14.75 1.90 11.07
CA TYR A 473 15.83 2.10 12.04
C TYR A 473 15.37 1.84 13.49
N LEU A 474 14.21 2.38 13.86
CA LEU A 474 13.68 2.18 15.21
C LEU A 474 13.30 0.71 15.47
N ILE A 475 12.78 0.01 14.48
CA ILE A 475 12.49 -1.43 14.55
C ILE A 475 13.81 -2.20 14.69
N ASP A 476 14.75 -1.99 13.79
CA ASP A 476 16.04 -2.70 13.76
C ASP A 476 16.82 -2.55 15.08
N LYS A 477 16.73 -1.38 15.70
CA LYS A 477 17.41 -1.09 16.98
C LYS A 477 16.76 -1.77 18.18
N ASN A 478 15.45 -1.93 18.18
CA ASN A 478 14.66 -2.24 19.39
C ASN A 478 14.14 -3.68 19.44
N PHE A 479 14.31 -4.45 18.40
CA PHE A 479 13.93 -5.85 18.32
C PHE A 479 15.12 -6.72 17.92
#